data_39aae3f98a9d24948ce045ea0fb52b15
#
_entry.id   39aae3f98a9d24948ce045ea0fb52b15
#
_cell.length_a   1.000
_cell.length_b   1.000
_cell.length_c   1.000
_cell.angle_alpha   90.00
_cell.angle_beta   90.00
_cell.angle_gamma   90.00
#
_symmetry.space_group_name_H-M   'P 1'
#
loop_
_entity.id
_entity.type
_entity.pdbx_description
1 polymer ?
#
loop_
_entity_poly.entity_id
_entity_poly.type
_entity_poly.pdbx_seq_one_letter_code
_entity_poly.pdbx_strand_id
1 'polypeptide(L)'
;MLFRSQQVDIGPVDLLCKDGDGATVAVEVKRRGEIDGVEQLTRYLELLNRDPALKPVRGVFAAQEIKPQARTLAEDRGITCLAVDYDVLRGTDDPTARLF
;
A
#
# COMPACT_ATOMS: atom_id res chain seq x y z
N MET A 1 -11.98 7.20 -10.41
CA MET A 1 -10.93 6.30 -10.83
C MET A 1 -11.16 4.89 -10.31
N LEU A 2 -10.92 3.93 -11.15
CA LEU A 2 -11.07 2.54 -10.74
C LEU A 2 -9.75 1.95 -10.34
N PHE A 3 -9.72 1.38 -9.16
CA PHE A 3 -8.59 0.57 -8.73
C PHE A 3 -8.91 -0.87 -8.97
N ARG A 4 -7.93 -1.55 -9.47
CA ARG A 4 -8.05 -2.96 -9.72
C ARG A 4 -6.95 -3.65 -8.94
N SER A 5 -7.31 -4.28 -7.85
CA SER A 5 -6.32 -4.99 -7.10
C SER A 5 -5.94 -6.26 -7.82
N GLN A 6 -4.68 -6.57 -7.75
CA GLN A 6 -4.13 -7.79 -8.31
C GLN A 6 -3.32 -8.48 -7.26
N GLN A 7 -3.35 -9.77 -7.31
CA GLN A 7 -2.48 -10.56 -6.48
C GLN A 7 -1.23 -10.91 -7.24
N VAL A 8 -0.09 -10.74 -6.61
CA VAL A 8 1.19 -11.12 -7.20
C VAL A 8 1.84 -12.16 -6.30
N ASP A 9 2.69 -12.98 -6.91
CA ASP A 9 3.22 -14.15 -6.24
C ASP A 9 4.40 -13.85 -5.34
N ILE A 10 4.65 -12.60 -5.02
CA ILE A 10 5.80 -12.23 -4.20
C ILE A 10 5.42 -11.98 -2.76
N GLY A 11 4.18 -12.28 -2.40
CA GLY A 11 3.72 -12.10 -1.05
C GLY A 11 2.57 -11.13 -0.96
N PRO A 12 2.04 -10.97 0.23
CA PRO A 12 0.80 -10.23 0.41
C PRO A 12 1.06 -8.73 0.39
N VAL A 13 0.81 -8.13 -0.74
CA VAL A 13 0.55 -6.71 -0.82
C VAL A 13 -0.94 -6.58 -0.80
N ASP A 14 -1.47 -5.71 0.04
CA ASP A 14 -2.91 -5.62 0.19
C ASP A 14 -3.58 -5.18 -1.10
N LEU A 15 -3.01 -4.21 -1.77
CA LEU A 15 -3.56 -3.72 -3.03
C LEU A 15 -2.44 -3.41 -4.00
N LEU A 16 -2.67 -3.73 -5.26
CA LEU A 16 -1.79 -3.31 -6.33
C LEU A 16 -2.67 -2.57 -7.33
N CYS A 17 -2.41 -1.28 -7.48
CA CYS A 17 -3.31 -0.39 -8.17
C CYS A 17 -2.59 0.36 -9.28
N LYS A 18 -3.36 0.96 -10.16
CA LYS A 18 -2.85 1.94 -11.10
C LYS A 18 -3.36 3.31 -10.70
N ASP A 19 -2.50 4.31 -10.73
CA ASP A 19 -2.96 5.68 -10.50
C ASP A 19 -3.47 6.29 -11.81
N GLY A 20 -3.81 7.57 -11.77
CA GLY A 20 -4.38 8.24 -12.93
C GLY A 20 -3.44 8.31 -14.12
N ASP A 21 -2.15 8.21 -13.88
CA ASP A 21 -1.13 8.25 -14.94
C ASP A 21 -0.73 6.86 -15.42
N GLY A 22 -1.35 5.83 -14.88
CA GLY A 22 -1.02 4.46 -15.23
C GLY A 22 0.15 3.88 -14.48
N ALA A 23 0.71 4.61 -13.52
CA ALA A 23 1.81 4.11 -12.71
C ALA A 23 1.29 3.12 -11.68
N THR A 24 2.10 2.12 -11.39
CA THR A 24 1.73 1.09 -10.42
C THR A 24 1.99 1.56 -9.00
N VAL A 25 1.04 1.33 -8.13
CA VAL A 25 1.12 1.71 -6.72
C VAL A 25 0.83 0.48 -5.87
N ALA A 26 1.74 0.15 -4.98
CA ALA A 26 1.56 -0.94 -4.03
C ALA A 26 1.13 -0.34 -2.70
N VAL A 27 0.00 -0.77 -2.18
CA VAL A 27 -0.58 -0.22 -0.96
C VAL A 27 -0.60 -1.29 0.10
N GLU A 28 0.00 -0.99 1.24
CA GLU A 28 -0.07 -1.83 2.42
C GLU A 28 -1.02 -1.18 3.41
N VAL A 29 -2.03 -1.91 3.86
CA VAL A 29 -3.05 -1.39 4.78
C VAL A 29 -2.92 -2.08 6.11
N LYS A 30 -2.73 -1.31 7.18
CA LYS A 30 -2.57 -1.84 8.53
C LYS A 30 -3.48 -1.11 9.49
N ARG A 31 -3.93 -1.80 10.53
CA ARG A 31 -4.59 -1.11 11.63
C ARG A 31 -3.56 -0.28 12.39
N ARG A 32 -2.38 -0.85 12.60
CA ARG A 32 -1.25 -0.18 13.23
C ARG A 32 -0.05 -0.22 12.32
N GLY A 33 0.42 0.95 11.92
CA GLY A 33 1.59 1.05 11.07
C GLY A 33 2.86 1.09 11.89
N GLU A 34 3.62 0.00 11.84
CA GLU A 34 4.86 -0.16 12.61
C GLU A 34 6.02 -0.43 11.65
N ILE A 35 7.22 -0.43 12.19
CA ILE A 35 8.43 -0.54 11.39
C ILE A 35 8.45 -1.81 10.55
N ASP A 36 8.02 -2.93 11.12
CA ASP A 36 8.04 -4.19 10.38
C ASP A 36 7.14 -4.13 9.14
N GLY A 37 6.03 -3.42 9.20
CA GLY A 37 5.17 -3.23 8.03
C GLY A 37 5.86 -2.42 6.94
N VAL A 38 6.60 -1.39 7.33
CA VAL A 38 7.37 -0.59 6.38
C VAL A 38 8.47 -1.43 5.73
N GLU A 39 9.16 -2.25 6.53
CA GLU A 39 10.19 -3.13 6.00
C GLU A 39 9.62 -4.13 5.02
N GLN A 40 8.46 -4.68 5.33
CA GLN A 40 7.79 -5.63 4.46
C GLN A 40 7.42 -4.98 3.13
N LEU A 41 6.84 -3.80 3.20
CA LEU A 41 6.49 -3.06 1.98
C LEU A 41 7.72 -2.73 1.16
N THR A 42 8.81 -2.35 1.82
CA THR A 42 10.07 -2.07 1.13
C THR A 42 10.52 -3.28 0.32
N ARG A 43 10.46 -4.47 0.90
CA ARG A 43 10.87 -5.68 0.20
C ARG A 43 9.96 -5.97 -0.99
N TYR A 44 8.67 -5.76 -0.83
CA TYR A 44 7.75 -5.95 -1.95
C TYR A 44 8.03 -4.98 -3.07
N LEU A 45 8.32 -3.73 -2.73
CA LEU A 45 8.64 -2.73 -3.73
C LEU A 45 9.89 -3.11 -4.52
N GLU A 46 10.91 -3.63 -3.84
CA GLU A 46 12.12 -4.08 -4.53
C GLU A 46 11.79 -5.18 -5.54
N LEU A 47 10.98 -6.14 -5.12
CA LEU A 47 10.62 -7.24 -6.01
C LEU A 47 9.77 -6.78 -7.18
N LEU A 48 8.80 -5.92 -6.90
CA LEU A 48 7.91 -5.41 -7.95
C LEU A 48 8.68 -4.57 -8.97
N ASN A 49 9.67 -3.82 -8.51
CA ASN A 49 10.46 -2.97 -9.40
C ASN A 49 11.46 -3.75 -10.25
N ARG A 50 11.62 -5.04 -10.00
CA ARG A 50 12.41 -5.90 -10.89
C ARG A 50 11.65 -6.27 -12.16
N ASP A 51 10.34 -6.08 -12.15
CA ASP A 51 9.51 -6.44 -13.30
C ASP A 51 9.40 -5.23 -14.22
N PRO A 52 9.94 -5.32 -15.43
CA PRO A 52 9.89 -4.18 -16.36
C PRO A 52 8.46 -3.76 -16.72
N ALA A 53 7.52 -4.68 -16.62
CA ALA A 53 6.13 -4.38 -16.93
C ALA A 53 5.45 -3.56 -15.84
N LEU A 54 6.00 -3.59 -14.63
CA LEU A 54 5.39 -2.91 -13.49
C LEU A 54 6.10 -1.64 -13.10
N LYS A 55 7.42 -1.59 -13.26
CA LYS A 55 8.19 -0.46 -12.74
C LYS A 55 7.93 0.82 -13.53
N PRO A 56 8.05 1.96 -12.90
CA PRO A 56 8.35 2.14 -11.48
C PRO A 56 7.12 1.92 -10.63
N VAL A 57 7.33 1.25 -9.50
CA VAL A 57 6.26 1.00 -8.53
C VAL A 57 6.56 1.84 -7.30
N ARG A 58 5.61 2.66 -6.91
CA ARG A 58 5.74 3.40 -5.65
C ARG A 58 4.87 2.77 -4.58
N GLY A 59 5.21 3.06 -3.33
CA GLY A 59 4.53 2.47 -2.20
C GLY A 59 3.71 3.47 -1.42
N VAL A 60 2.59 2.98 -0.89
CA VAL A 60 1.77 3.74 0.03
C VAL A 60 1.56 2.86 1.27
N PHE A 61 1.89 3.42 2.42
CA PHE A 61 1.70 2.76 3.71
C PHE A 61 0.51 3.41 4.38
N ALA A 62 -0.62 2.72 4.36
CA ALA A 62 -1.88 3.25 4.88
C ALA A 62 -2.21 2.57 6.19
N ALA A 63 -2.49 3.34 7.23
CA ALA A 63 -2.81 2.75 8.52
C ALA A 63 -3.72 3.69 9.29
N GLN A 64 -4.47 3.11 10.22
CA GLN A 64 -5.30 3.90 11.09
C GLN A 64 -4.44 4.71 12.05
N GLU A 65 -3.38 4.10 12.54
CA GLU A 65 -2.40 4.76 13.39
C GLU A 65 -1.03 4.42 12.87
N ILE A 66 -0.19 5.41 12.64
CA ILE A 66 1.17 5.20 12.15
C ILE A 66 2.12 5.65 13.25
N LYS A 67 2.97 4.71 13.70
CA LYS A 67 3.95 5.02 14.71
C LYS A 67 4.97 6.01 14.14
N PRO A 68 5.47 6.96 14.96
CA PRO A 68 6.40 7.96 14.44
C PRO A 68 7.65 7.38 13.81
N GLN A 69 8.20 6.31 14.39
CA GLN A 69 9.39 5.68 13.83
C GLN A 69 9.09 5.05 12.47
N ALA A 70 7.91 4.47 12.33
CA ALA A 70 7.49 3.88 11.06
C ALA A 70 7.32 4.94 10.00
N ARG A 71 6.72 6.08 10.35
CA ARG A 71 6.56 7.17 9.41
C ARG A 71 7.91 7.70 8.93
N THR A 72 8.83 7.90 9.86
CA THR A 72 10.15 8.39 9.51
C THR A 72 10.85 7.43 8.55
N LEU A 73 10.79 6.15 8.85
CA LEU A 73 11.42 5.14 8.00
C LEU A 73 10.78 5.11 6.61
N ALA A 74 9.46 5.16 6.57
CA ALA A 74 8.75 5.12 5.29
C ALA A 74 9.12 6.34 4.44
N GLU A 75 9.11 7.51 5.04
CA GLU A 75 9.43 8.73 4.31
C GLU A 75 10.85 8.72 3.81
N ASP A 76 11.79 8.20 4.59
CA ASP A 76 13.19 8.05 4.16
C ASP A 76 13.31 7.17 2.92
N ARG A 77 12.38 6.25 2.75
CA ARG A 77 12.41 5.32 1.63
C ARG A 77 11.49 5.74 0.49
N GLY A 78 10.94 6.94 0.56
CA GLY A 78 10.06 7.44 -0.48
C GLY A 78 8.68 6.84 -0.48
N ILE A 79 8.27 6.22 0.62
CA ILE A 79 6.95 5.64 0.77
C ILE A 79 6.01 6.70 1.34
N THR A 80 4.87 6.87 0.72
CA THR A 80 3.86 7.81 1.20
C THR A 80 3.07 7.19 2.34
N CYS A 81 2.89 7.94 3.43
CA CYS A 81 2.09 7.50 4.56
C CYS A 81 0.72 8.16 4.50
N LEU A 82 -0.32 7.36 4.70
CA LEU A 82 -1.69 7.84 4.73
C LEU A 82 -2.37 7.35 5.99
N ALA A 83 -3.05 8.27 6.68
CA ALA A 83 -3.93 7.88 7.77
C ALA A 83 -5.29 7.54 7.18
N VAL A 84 -5.80 6.36 7.51
CA VAL A 84 -7.05 5.87 6.94
C VAL A 84 -7.88 5.24 8.05
N ASP A 85 -9.17 5.09 7.78
CA ASP A 85 -10.02 4.31 8.66
C ASP A 85 -9.92 2.84 8.24
N TYR A 86 -9.22 2.08 9.06
CA TYR A 86 -8.95 0.68 8.74
C TYR A 86 -10.24 -0.12 8.58
N ASP A 87 -11.20 0.13 9.46
CA ASP A 87 -12.44 -0.64 9.44
C ASP A 87 -13.26 -0.34 8.21
N VAL A 88 -13.26 0.91 7.75
CA VAL A 88 -13.92 1.26 6.51
C VAL A 88 -13.27 0.54 5.32
N LEU A 89 -11.94 0.52 5.29
CA LEU A 89 -11.23 -0.11 4.19
C LEU A 89 -11.36 -1.62 4.19
N ARG A 90 -11.34 -2.24 5.38
CA ARG A 90 -11.33 -3.69 5.50
C ARG A 90 -12.70 -4.28 5.70
N GLY A 91 -13.57 -3.56 6.38
CA GLY A 91 -14.88 -4.05 6.73
C GLY A 91 -15.91 -3.85 5.65
N THR A 92 -15.50 -3.80 4.42
CA THR A 92 -16.37 -3.40 3.34
C THR A 92 -17.07 -4.55 2.66
N ASP A 93 -17.58 -5.48 3.44
CA ASP A 93 -18.50 -6.46 2.88
C ASP A 93 -19.82 -5.82 2.49
N ASP A 94 -20.08 -4.65 3.03
CA ASP A 94 -21.28 -3.89 2.71
C ASP A 94 -21.01 -3.10 1.43
N PRO A 95 -21.74 -3.39 0.36
CA PRO A 95 -21.52 -2.66 -0.89
C PRO A 95 -21.72 -1.16 -0.76
N THR A 96 -22.52 -0.71 0.20
CA THR A 96 -22.76 0.71 0.37
C THR A 96 -21.60 1.42 1.05
N ALA A 97 -20.67 0.67 1.62
CA ALA A 97 -19.50 1.23 2.27
C ALA A 97 -18.30 1.31 1.35
N ARG A 98 -18.48 1.11 0.08
CA ARG A 98 -17.38 1.18 -0.88
C ARG A 98 -16.85 2.58 -1.00
N LEU A 99 -15.55 2.68 -1.15
CA LEU A 99 -14.89 3.97 -1.28
C LEU A 99 -14.86 4.47 -2.71
N PHE A 100 -15.42 3.73 -3.60
CA PHE A 100 -15.39 4.09 -5.02
C PHE A 100 -16.60 3.51 -5.72
#